data_2ff3afe0a7ef97dc27cac4c01373dd93
#
_entry.id   2ff3afe0a7ef97dc27cac4c01373dd93
#
_cell.length_a   1.000
_cell.length_b   1.000
_cell.length_c   1.000
_cell.angle_alpha   90.00
_cell.angle_beta   90.00
_cell.angle_gamma   90.00
#
_symmetry.space_group_name_H-M   'P 1'
#
loop_
_entity.id
_entity.type
_entity.pdbx_description
1 polymer ?
#
loop_
_entity_poly.entity_id
_entity_poly.type
_entity_poly.pdbx_seq_one_letter_code
_entity_poly.pdbx_strand_id
1 'polypeptide(L)'
;MKRRRGHFTLLEVLLAIGVVVILAGITMGGLRYASSRSDEARTHAVMKEFEMALQKYKSDHGIFPVWKTDDDVAKGIDLDDSKWKKFRQGGYLQGSATGILKDGYDQPLFYRFPGTKNTGSYDLWSMGPDKKHGSSGNIGEAGEAGSDDICNWRSGN
;
A
#
# COMPACT_ATOMS: atom_id res chain seq x y z
N MET A 1 -35.73 50.87 -20.43
CA MET A 1 -34.91 50.38 -19.29
C MET A 1 -33.44 50.36 -19.71
N LYS A 2 -32.62 51.25 -19.13
CA LYS A 2 -31.19 51.39 -19.45
C LYS A 2 -30.41 50.43 -18.54
N ARG A 3 -29.88 49.30 -19.07
CA ARG A 3 -28.99 48.38 -18.32
C ARG A 3 -27.69 49.12 -17.98
N ARG A 4 -27.46 49.40 -16.70
CA ARG A 4 -26.14 49.87 -16.19
C ARG A 4 -25.13 48.73 -16.39
N ARG A 5 -24.18 48.90 -17.30
CA ARG A 5 -23.01 48.03 -17.42
C ARG A 5 -22.08 48.39 -16.22
N GLY A 6 -22.02 47.50 -15.24
CA GLY A 6 -21.02 47.60 -14.19
C GLY A 6 -19.61 47.37 -14.77
N HIS A 7 -18.73 48.34 -14.59
CA HIS A 7 -17.32 48.17 -14.96
C HIS A 7 -16.58 47.62 -13.73
N PHE A 8 -15.95 46.47 -13.85
CA PHE A 8 -15.10 45.93 -12.82
C PHE A 8 -13.85 46.79 -12.64
N THR A 9 -13.50 47.08 -11.40
CA THR A 9 -12.25 47.80 -11.08
C THR A 9 -11.06 46.85 -11.14
N LEU A 10 -9.90 47.35 -11.49
CA LEU A 10 -8.64 46.59 -11.52
C LEU A 10 -8.33 45.99 -10.14
N LEU A 11 -8.69 46.71 -9.06
CA LEU A 11 -8.57 46.24 -7.68
C LEU A 11 -9.45 45.00 -7.40
N GLU A 12 -10.68 44.97 -7.91
CA GLU A 12 -11.63 43.89 -7.71
C GLU A 12 -11.16 42.60 -8.40
N VAL A 13 -10.59 42.72 -9.58
CA VAL A 13 -9.99 41.59 -10.31
C VAL A 13 -8.76 41.08 -9.58
N LEU A 14 -7.88 41.96 -9.09
CA LEU A 14 -6.70 41.58 -8.31
C LEU A 14 -7.07 40.87 -7.02
N LEU A 15 -8.08 41.36 -6.31
CA LEU A 15 -8.57 40.74 -5.07
C LEU A 15 -9.17 39.33 -5.38
N ALA A 16 -9.95 39.22 -6.44
CA ALA A 16 -10.54 37.94 -6.85
C ALA A 16 -9.46 36.90 -7.18
N ILE A 17 -8.45 37.26 -7.97
CA ILE A 17 -7.31 36.39 -8.30
C ILE A 17 -6.56 36.00 -7.01
N GLY A 18 -6.29 36.91 -6.10
CA GLY A 18 -5.64 36.66 -4.83
C GLY A 18 -6.37 35.60 -4.01
N VAL A 19 -7.69 35.70 -3.89
CA VAL A 19 -8.52 34.71 -3.17
C VAL A 19 -8.47 33.34 -3.85
N VAL A 20 -8.54 33.29 -5.18
CA VAL A 20 -8.47 32.03 -5.94
C VAL A 20 -7.12 31.33 -5.74
N VAL A 21 -6.00 32.07 -5.76
CA VAL A 21 -4.66 31.51 -5.53
C VAL A 21 -4.52 30.93 -4.11
N ILE A 22 -5.04 31.62 -3.11
CA ILE A 22 -5.03 31.13 -1.71
C ILE A 22 -5.85 29.86 -1.58
N LEU A 23 -7.06 29.83 -2.12
CA LEU A 23 -7.95 28.66 -2.09
C LEU A 23 -7.32 27.47 -2.84
N ALA A 24 -6.72 27.71 -4.00
CA ALA A 24 -6.03 26.66 -4.76
C ALA A 24 -4.84 26.06 -3.99
N GLY A 25 -4.09 26.88 -3.25
CA GLY A 25 -2.98 26.42 -2.42
C GLY A 25 -3.42 25.50 -1.28
N ILE A 26 -4.52 25.84 -0.60
CA ILE A 26 -5.06 25.04 0.50
C ILE A 26 -5.61 23.70 0.00
N THR A 27 -6.31 23.69 -1.15
CA THR A 27 -6.89 22.46 -1.70
C THR A 27 -5.82 21.47 -2.16
N MET A 28 -4.71 21.90 -2.74
CA MET A 28 -3.62 21.00 -3.17
C MET A 28 -2.94 20.30 -2.00
N GLY A 29 -2.73 20.96 -0.87
CA GLY A 29 -2.15 20.36 0.32
C GLY A 29 -3.05 19.32 0.98
N GLY A 30 -4.35 19.59 1.08
CA GLY A 30 -5.34 18.68 1.66
C GLY A 30 -5.54 17.40 0.87
N LEU A 31 -5.52 17.48 -0.46
CA LEU A 31 -5.72 16.31 -1.33
C LEU A 31 -4.58 15.28 -1.20
N ARG A 32 -3.33 15.70 -1.11
CA ARG A 32 -2.18 14.80 -0.93
C ARG A 32 -2.22 14.06 0.40
N TYR A 33 -2.58 14.76 1.48
CA TYR A 33 -2.71 14.14 2.79
C TYR A 33 -3.85 13.11 2.84
N ALA A 34 -5.00 13.44 2.26
CA ALA A 34 -6.14 12.51 2.20
C ALA A 34 -5.84 11.26 1.35
N SER A 35 -5.13 11.42 0.22
CA SER A 35 -4.70 10.30 -0.62
C SER A 35 -3.76 9.36 0.15
N SER A 36 -2.73 9.87 0.81
CA SER A 36 -1.78 9.05 1.57
C SER A 36 -2.45 8.21 2.66
N ARG A 37 -3.41 8.79 3.38
CA ARG A 37 -4.20 8.05 4.40
C ARG A 37 -5.09 6.96 3.79
N SER A 38 -5.65 7.22 2.61
CA SER A 38 -6.45 6.25 1.87
C SER A 38 -5.58 5.06 1.40
N ASP A 39 -4.39 5.34 0.89
CA ASP A 39 -3.46 4.33 0.38
C ASP A 39 -2.92 3.45 1.52
N GLU A 40 -2.62 4.03 2.68
CA GLU A 40 -2.25 3.31 3.90
C GLU A 40 -3.38 2.37 4.37
N ALA A 41 -4.60 2.89 4.49
CA ALA A 41 -5.76 2.11 4.89
C ALA A 41 -6.04 0.96 3.91
N ARG A 42 -5.90 1.20 2.61
CA ARG A 42 -6.02 0.17 1.58
C ARG A 42 -4.93 -0.89 1.71
N THR A 43 -3.69 -0.50 2.00
CA THR A 43 -2.57 -1.42 2.24
C THR A 43 -2.89 -2.36 3.41
N HIS A 44 -3.32 -1.81 4.55
CA HIS A 44 -3.73 -2.61 5.70
C HIS A 44 -4.88 -3.57 5.36
N ALA A 45 -5.87 -3.12 4.58
CA ALA A 45 -6.99 -3.97 4.18
C ALA A 45 -6.54 -5.16 3.32
N VAL A 46 -5.69 -4.92 2.32
CA VAL A 46 -5.14 -5.97 1.44
C VAL A 46 -4.26 -6.94 2.24
N MET A 47 -3.39 -6.43 3.11
CA MET A 47 -2.57 -7.28 3.99
C MET A 47 -3.45 -8.15 4.88
N LYS A 48 -4.49 -7.59 5.47
CA LYS A 48 -5.41 -8.34 6.34
C LYS A 48 -6.18 -9.42 5.59
N GLU A 49 -6.64 -9.14 4.39
CA GLU A 49 -7.28 -10.14 3.52
C GLU A 49 -6.30 -11.28 3.21
N PHE A 50 -5.07 -10.96 2.85
CA PHE A 50 -4.04 -11.96 2.57
C PHE A 50 -3.67 -12.77 3.81
N GLU A 51 -3.55 -12.15 4.99
CA GLU A 51 -3.34 -12.85 6.25
C GLU A 51 -4.45 -13.85 6.56
N MET A 52 -5.71 -13.48 6.38
CA MET A 52 -6.84 -14.39 6.57
C MET A 52 -6.77 -15.58 5.60
N ALA A 53 -6.39 -15.32 4.36
CA ALA A 53 -6.19 -16.36 3.36
C ALA A 53 -5.03 -17.31 3.74
N LEU A 54 -3.91 -16.79 4.25
CA LEU A 54 -2.79 -17.57 4.75
C LEU A 54 -3.18 -18.45 5.95
N GLN A 55 -3.97 -17.92 6.89
CA GLN A 55 -4.44 -18.68 8.04
C GLN A 55 -5.37 -19.83 7.61
N LYS A 56 -6.26 -19.58 6.67
CA LYS A 56 -7.13 -20.62 6.10
C LYS A 56 -6.31 -21.70 5.39
N TYR A 57 -5.33 -21.29 4.57
CA TYR A 57 -4.41 -22.23 3.92
C TYR A 57 -3.66 -23.10 4.95
N LYS A 58 -3.14 -22.50 6.02
CA LYS A 58 -2.47 -23.23 7.10
C LYS A 58 -3.41 -24.21 7.79
N SER A 59 -4.67 -23.82 8.03
CA SER A 59 -5.69 -24.73 8.62
C SER A 59 -5.89 -25.97 7.77
N ASP A 60 -5.91 -25.83 6.44
CA ASP A 60 -6.19 -26.93 5.52
C ASP A 60 -4.96 -27.80 5.21
N HIS A 61 -3.74 -27.21 5.26
CA HIS A 61 -2.48 -27.87 4.85
C HIS A 61 -1.51 -28.08 6.01
N GLY A 62 -1.79 -27.59 7.21
CA GLY A 62 -0.92 -27.68 8.38
C GLY A 62 0.27 -26.73 8.40
N ILE A 63 0.60 -26.06 7.28
CA ILE A 63 1.75 -25.19 7.12
C ILE A 63 1.42 -24.01 6.21
N PHE A 64 2.08 -22.88 6.41
CA PHE A 64 1.99 -21.75 5.49
C PHE A 64 2.65 -22.05 4.13
N PRO A 65 2.25 -21.39 3.04
CA PRO A 65 2.93 -21.52 1.75
C PRO A 65 4.42 -21.22 1.88
N VAL A 66 5.29 -22.12 1.37
CA VAL A 66 6.75 -21.96 1.51
C VAL A 66 7.28 -21.00 0.44
N TRP A 67 7.94 -19.92 0.88
CA TRP A 67 8.51 -18.87 0.03
C TRP A 67 9.81 -18.39 0.68
N LYS A 68 10.95 -18.98 0.29
CA LYS A 68 12.19 -18.90 1.08
C LYS A 68 13.31 -18.10 0.42
N THR A 69 13.44 -18.17 -0.91
CA THR A 69 14.62 -17.61 -1.56
C THR A 69 14.50 -16.09 -1.66
N ASP A 70 15.62 -15.39 -1.52
CA ASP A 70 15.62 -13.93 -1.64
C ASP A 70 15.17 -13.47 -3.03
N ASP A 71 15.48 -14.24 -4.08
CA ASP A 71 15.01 -13.99 -5.45
C ASP A 71 13.48 -14.10 -5.57
N ASP A 72 12.87 -15.08 -4.89
CA ASP A 72 11.42 -15.22 -4.86
C ASP A 72 10.77 -14.04 -4.11
N VAL A 73 11.34 -13.69 -2.96
CA VAL A 73 10.83 -12.61 -2.13
C VAL A 73 10.96 -11.27 -2.83
N ALA A 74 12.07 -11.01 -3.53
CA ALA A 74 12.31 -9.76 -4.23
C ALA A 74 11.31 -9.44 -5.35
N LYS A 75 10.64 -10.47 -5.90
CA LYS A 75 9.61 -10.29 -6.94
C LYS A 75 8.25 -9.86 -6.38
N GLY A 76 8.08 -9.94 -5.05
CA GLY A 76 6.79 -9.79 -4.42
C GLY A 76 5.90 -11.04 -4.59
N ILE A 77 4.65 -10.94 -4.14
CA ILE A 77 3.67 -12.02 -4.22
C ILE A 77 3.08 -12.04 -5.63
N ASP A 78 3.58 -12.94 -6.49
CA ASP A 78 3.02 -13.18 -7.82
C ASP A 78 2.11 -14.41 -7.79
N LEU A 79 0.81 -14.19 -7.81
CA LEU A 79 -0.21 -15.25 -7.73
C LEU A 79 -0.22 -16.15 -8.98
N ASP A 80 0.39 -15.74 -10.08
CA ASP A 80 0.52 -16.57 -11.29
C ASP A 80 1.73 -17.50 -11.24
N ASP A 81 2.66 -17.29 -10.30
CA ASP A 81 3.77 -18.23 -10.08
C ASP A 81 3.22 -19.61 -9.66
N SER A 82 3.89 -20.63 -10.18
CA SER A 82 3.54 -22.05 -9.94
C SER A 82 3.51 -22.43 -8.46
N LYS A 83 4.31 -21.77 -7.61
CA LYS A 83 4.37 -21.98 -6.17
C LYS A 83 3.09 -21.53 -5.46
N TRP A 84 2.40 -20.51 -6.01
CA TRP A 84 1.10 -20.03 -5.52
C TRP A 84 -0.11 -20.75 -6.15
N LYS A 85 0.14 -21.67 -7.09
CA LYS A 85 -0.95 -22.38 -7.79
C LYS A 85 -1.93 -23.05 -6.86
N LYS A 86 -1.45 -23.77 -5.84
CA LYS A 86 -2.32 -24.43 -4.85
C LYS A 86 -3.12 -23.43 -4.02
N PHE A 87 -2.48 -22.32 -3.64
CA PHE A 87 -3.11 -21.24 -2.89
C PHE A 87 -4.25 -20.60 -3.71
N ARG A 88 -3.99 -20.27 -4.97
CA ARG A 88 -4.98 -19.69 -5.88
C ARG A 88 -6.12 -20.67 -6.18
N GLN A 89 -5.81 -21.93 -6.53
CA GLN A 89 -6.80 -22.95 -6.85
C GLN A 89 -7.67 -23.34 -5.64
N GLY A 90 -7.18 -23.19 -4.44
CA GLY A 90 -7.93 -23.43 -3.20
C GLY A 90 -8.95 -22.34 -2.87
N GLY A 91 -9.01 -21.26 -3.64
CA GLY A 91 -9.98 -20.18 -3.43
C GLY A 91 -9.79 -19.44 -2.11
N TYR A 92 -8.54 -19.31 -1.65
CA TYR A 92 -8.24 -18.65 -0.37
C TYR A 92 -8.36 -17.13 -0.46
N LEU A 93 -8.15 -16.56 -1.64
CA LEU A 93 -8.41 -15.14 -1.92
C LEU A 93 -9.76 -15.00 -2.61
N GLN A 94 -10.49 -13.93 -2.27
CA GLN A 94 -11.76 -13.62 -2.93
C GLN A 94 -11.51 -13.09 -4.36
N GLY A 95 -12.30 -13.59 -5.31
CA GLY A 95 -12.19 -13.22 -6.72
C GLY A 95 -11.14 -14.02 -7.50
N SER A 96 -11.02 -13.72 -8.79
CA SER A 96 -9.97 -14.29 -9.65
C SER A 96 -8.69 -13.47 -9.54
N ALA A 97 -8.12 -13.36 -8.35
CA ALA A 97 -6.87 -12.64 -8.15
C ALA A 97 -5.75 -13.31 -8.98
N THR A 98 -5.17 -12.57 -9.90
CA THR A 98 -4.08 -13.00 -10.79
C THR A 98 -2.97 -11.95 -10.79
N GLY A 99 -1.76 -12.35 -11.15
CA GLY A 99 -0.62 -11.45 -11.20
C GLY A 99 -0.07 -11.06 -9.83
N ILE A 100 0.65 -9.96 -9.80
CA ILE A 100 1.30 -9.44 -8.60
C ILE A 100 0.27 -8.83 -7.65
N LEU A 101 0.25 -9.31 -6.40
CA LEU A 101 -0.58 -8.72 -5.35
C LEU A 101 0.01 -7.37 -4.93
N LYS A 102 -0.79 -6.31 -5.07
CA LYS A 102 -0.35 -4.94 -4.85
C LYS A 102 -0.98 -4.34 -3.59
N ASP A 103 -0.22 -3.45 -2.97
CA ASP A 103 -0.65 -2.61 -1.85
C ASP A 103 -1.47 -1.38 -2.30
N GLY A 104 -1.78 -0.48 -1.38
CA GLY A 104 -2.49 0.76 -1.65
C GLY A 104 -1.69 1.76 -2.49
N TYR A 105 -0.36 1.66 -2.46
CA TYR A 105 0.57 2.52 -3.21
C TYR A 105 0.90 1.98 -4.60
N ASP A 106 0.18 0.94 -5.05
CA ASP A 106 0.39 0.22 -6.33
C ASP A 106 1.77 -0.46 -6.42
N GLN A 107 2.34 -0.84 -5.26
CA GLN A 107 3.58 -1.59 -5.16
C GLN A 107 3.31 -3.04 -4.79
N PRO A 108 4.21 -3.99 -5.14
CA PRO A 108 4.09 -5.37 -4.72
C PRO A 108 4.03 -5.50 -3.19
N LEU A 109 3.20 -6.43 -2.70
CA LEU A 109 3.33 -6.96 -1.34
C LEU A 109 4.38 -8.06 -1.33
N PHE A 110 5.10 -8.17 -0.22
CA PHE A 110 6.18 -9.11 -0.02
C PHE A 110 5.84 -10.10 1.07
N TYR A 111 6.26 -11.35 0.86
CA TYR A 111 5.98 -12.45 1.78
C TYR A 111 7.19 -13.36 1.88
N ARG A 112 7.47 -13.85 3.10
CA ARG A 112 8.50 -14.85 3.37
C ARG A 112 8.01 -15.85 4.43
N PHE A 113 8.17 -17.13 4.15
CA PHE A 113 7.97 -18.18 5.14
C PHE A 113 9.03 -19.28 4.99
N PRO A 114 9.71 -19.67 6.06
CA PRO A 114 9.68 -19.12 7.43
C PRO A 114 10.10 -17.65 7.51
N GLY A 115 9.49 -16.88 8.41
CA GLY A 115 9.84 -15.49 8.64
C GLY A 115 11.25 -15.33 9.22
N THR A 116 11.91 -14.25 8.87
CA THR A 116 13.21 -13.87 9.46
C THR A 116 13.05 -12.84 10.57
N LYS A 117 12.05 -11.99 10.49
CA LYS A 117 11.67 -11.01 11.52
C LYS A 117 10.65 -11.64 12.49
N ASN A 118 9.66 -12.33 11.97
CA ASN A 118 8.66 -13.07 12.73
C ASN A 118 8.97 -14.58 12.70
N THR A 119 10.01 -14.98 13.46
CA THR A 119 10.63 -16.34 13.42
C THR A 119 9.67 -17.49 13.72
N GLY A 120 8.57 -17.24 14.41
CA GLY A 120 7.53 -18.24 14.70
C GLY A 120 6.44 -18.35 13.64
N SER A 121 6.49 -17.51 12.61
CA SER A 121 5.43 -17.37 11.63
C SER A 121 5.99 -16.93 10.27
N TYR A 122 5.32 -16.04 9.57
CA TYR A 122 5.73 -15.47 8.29
C TYR A 122 5.97 -13.97 8.42
N ASP A 123 6.78 -13.45 7.51
CA ASP A 123 6.93 -12.03 7.30
C ASP A 123 6.05 -11.60 6.12
N LEU A 124 5.23 -10.56 6.32
CA LEU A 124 4.40 -9.93 5.29
C LEU A 124 4.56 -8.42 5.40
N TRP A 125 4.91 -7.76 4.30
CA TRP A 125 5.15 -6.31 4.32
C TRP A 125 4.90 -5.62 2.99
N SER A 126 4.70 -4.32 3.07
CA SER A 126 4.67 -3.34 1.99
C SER A 126 5.83 -2.37 2.17
N MET A 127 6.38 -1.85 1.09
CA MET A 127 7.40 -0.81 1.10
C MET A 127 6.88 0.57 1.52
N GLY A 128 5.58 0.72 1.77
CA GLY A 128 5.00 2.00 2.15
C GLY A 128 5.06 3.08 1.07
N PRO A 129 4.87 4.35 1.47
CA PRO A 129 4.78 5.48 0.54
C PRO A 129 6.10 5.84 -0.15
N ASP A 130 7.26 5.57 0.43
CA ASP A 130 8.56 5.88 -0.20
C ASP A 130 9.00 4.84 -1.22
N LYS A 131 8.32 3.67 -1.27
CA LYS A 131 8.53 2.56 -2.20
C LYS A 131 9.91 1.92 -2.10
N LYS A 132 10.46 1.89 -0.89
CA LYS A 132 11.76 1.28 -0.59
C LYS A 132 11.63 0.33 0.58
N HIS A 133 12.48 -0.71 0.61
CA HIS A 133 12.59 -1.57 1.77
C HIS A 133 13.46 -0.90 2.84
N GLY A 134 12.94 -0.70 4.03
CA GLY A 134 13.67 -0.04 5.10
C GLY A 134 14.12 1.37 4.73
N SER A 135 15.23 1.79 5.28
CA SER A 135 15.77 3.13 5.02
C SER A 135 16.68 3.21 3.78
N SER A 136 17.30 2.08 3.39
CA SER A 136 18.30 2.04 2.31
C SER A 136 17.79 1.45 1.00
N GLY A 137 16.62 0.79 1.02
CA GLY A 137 16.09 0.02 -0.10
C GLY A 137 16.54 -1.44 -0.12
N ASN A 138 17.24 -1.92 0.92
CA ASN A 138 17.64 -3.30 1.04
C ASN A 138 16.51 -4.14 1.65
N ILE A 139 16.14 -5.23 1.00
CA ILE A 139 15.06 -6.13 1.46
C ILE A 139 15.29 -6.71 2.86
N GLY A 140 16.54 -6.85 3.28
CA GLY A 140 16.92 -7.29 4.63
C GLY A 140 16.57 -6.29 5.73
N GLU A 141 16.40 -5.01 5.37
CA GLU A 141 16.07 -3.90 6.27
C GLU A 141 14.57 -3.60 6.32
N ALA A 142 13.75 -4.38 5.61
CA ALA A 142 12.31 -4.20 5.62
C ALA A 142 11.77 -4.17 7.05
N GLY A 143 10.93 -3.17 7.36
CA GLY A 143 10.32 -2.96 8.66
C GLY A 143 11.29 -2.55 9.77
N GLU A 144 12.44 -1.97 9.47
CA GLU A 144 13.34 -1.41 10.49
C GLU A 144 12.71 -0.20 11.20
N ALA A 145 13.24 0.11 12.39
CA ALA A 145 12.77 1.26 13.15
C ALA A 145 13.02 2.55 12.35
N GLY A 146 11.98 3.36 12.21
CA GLY A 146 12.04 4.62 11.45
C GLY A 146 11.75 4.49 9.94
N SER A 147 11.60 3.27 9.39
CA SER A 147 11.07 3.10 8.04
C SER A 147 9.55 3.30 8.01
N ASP A 148 9.03 3.66 6.86
CA ASP A 148 7.60 3.77 6.58
C ASP A 148 6.98 2.46 6.05
N ASP A 149 7.75 1.36 6.07
CA ASP A 149 7.26 0.03 5.74
C ASP A 149 6.10 -0.38 6.65
N ILE A 150 5.06 -0.94 6.04
CA ILE A 150 3.91 -1.51 6.74
C ILE A 150 4.13 -3.02 6.83
N CYS A 151 4.26 -3.57 8.03
CA CYS A 151 4.64 -4.97 8.24
C CYS A 151 3.86 -5.64 9.38
N ASN A 152 3.73 -6.98 9.31
CA ASN A 152 2.95 -7.75 10.29
C ASN A 152 3.68 -8.08 11.59
N TRP A 153 4.96 -7.75 11.73
CA TRP A 153 5.77 -7.98 12.95
C TRP A 153 5.97 -6.73 13.81
N ARG A 154 5.52 -5.58 13.36
CA ARG A 154 5.50 -4.34 14.16
C ARG A 154 4.11 -4.18 14.74
N SER A 155 3.99 -4.30 16.05
CA SER A 155 2.75 -3.97 16.76
C SER A 155 2.66 -2.46 16.89
N GLY A 156 1.74 -1.84 16.17
CA GLY A 156 1.26 -0.48 16.43
C GLY A 156 1.99 0.64 15.69
N ASN A 157 1.43 1.02 14.60
CA ASN A 157 1.23 2.44 14.24
C ASN A 157 -0.26 2.69 14.13
#